data_e8086408bafd563bd4f9fe759b701880
#
_entry.id   e8086408bafd563bd4f9fe759b701880
#
_cell.length_a   1.000
_cell.length_b   1.000
_cell.length_c   1.000
_cell.angle_alpha   90.00
_cell.angle_beta   90.00
_cell.angle_gamma   90.00
#
_symmetry.space_group_name_H-M   'P 1'
#
loop_
_entity.id
_entity.type
_entity.pdbx_description
1 polymer ?
#
loop_
_entity_poly.entity_id
_entity_poly.type
_entity_poly.pdbx_seq_one_letter_code
_entity_poly.pdbx_strand_id
1 'polypeptide(L)'
;MGHTKDVLSVAFSVDNRQIVSGARDRSIKLWNTLGECKYTIAEPDGHTEWVSCVRFSPVTVNPVIVSAGWDKLVKVWNLANCKLRANLAGHAGYVNTVTVSPDGSLCASGGKDGVAMLWDLAEGKRLYSLDGGDVIHSLCFSPNRYWLCAATQSCVKIWDLESKGLVEELRPEFEEVGKKSQPPYAVCLAWSADGSVLYTGYTDGLVRVWQVGRAA
;
A
#
# COMPACT_ATOMS: atom_id res chain seq x y z
N MET A 1 -23.17 2.36 12.68
CA MET A 1 -23.21 3.32 11.55
C MET A 1 -21.97 3.13 10.69
N GLY A 2 -22.12 3.21 9.35
CA GLY A 2 -21.03 3.07 8.38
C GLY A 2 -20.26 4.37 8.12
N HIS A 3 -19.41 4.33 7.10
CA HIS A 3 -18.81 5.54 6.53
C HIS A 3 -19.86 6.41 5.86
N THR A 4 -19.61 7.71 5.79
CA THR A 4 -20.54 8.69 5.17
C THR A 4 -20.20 9.00 3.70
N LYS A 5 -19.04 8.51 3.21
CA LYS A 5 -18.57 8.59 1.82
C LYS A 5 -17.92 7.28 1.40
N ASP A 6 -17.48 7.20 0.15
CA ASP A 6 -16.90 6.01 -0.46
C ASP A 6 -15.77 5.41 0.38
N VAL A 7 -15.84 4.11 0.60
CA VAL A 7 -14.76 3.32 1.21
C VAL A 7 -13.72 3.01 0.12
N LEU A 8 -12.48 3.40 0.36
CA LEU A 8 -11.40 3.26 -0.61
C LEU A 8 -10.51 2.04 -0.33
N SER A 9 -10.46 1.59 0.91
CA SER A 9 -9.59 0.48 1.31
C SER A 9 -10.16 -0.27 2.50
N VAL A 10 -9.98 -1.59 2.48
CA VAL A 10 -10.29 -2.48 3.60
C VAL A 10 -9.15 -3.49 3.79
N ALA A 11 -8.94 -3.94 5.01
CA ALA A 11 -7.98 -5.00 5.32
C ALA A 11 -8.45 -5.83 6.51
N PHE A 12 -8.05 -7.10 6.54
CA PHE A 12 -8.21 -8.00 7.68
C PHE A 12 -6.98 -7.97 8.59
N SER A 13 -7.20 -8.09 9.89
CA SER A 13 -6.12 -8.39 10.84
C SER A 13 -5.56 -9.80 10.61
N VAL A 14 -4.32 -10.03 11.07
CA VAL A 14 -3.62 -11.31 10.89
C VAL A 14 -4.37 -12.50 11.52
N ASP A 15 -5.12 -12.26 12.60
CA ASP A 15 -5.95 -13.26 13.27
C ASP A 15 -7.36 -13.42 12.66
N ASN A 16 -7.67 -12.68 11.59
CA ASN A 16 -8.96 -12.63 10.90
C ASN A 16 -10.16 -12.23 11.79
N ARG A 17 -9.94 -11.57 12.92
CA ARG A 17 -11.01 -11.17 13.86
C ARG A 17 -11.47 -9.73 13.69
N GLN A 18 -10.66 -8.91 13.05
CA GLN A 18 -10.92 -7.49 12.87
C GLN A 18 -10.77 -7.08 11.42
N ILE A 19 -11.52 -6.07 11.05
CA ILE A 19 -11.46 -5.43 9.74
C ILE A 19 -11.19 -3.94 9.98
N VAL A 20 -10.29 -3.35 9.21
CA VAL A 20 -10.11 -1.90 9.15
C VAL A 20 -10.55 -1.38 7.81
N SER A 21 -11.19 -0.22 7.79
CA SER A 21 -11.59 0.48 6.56
C SER A 21 -11.17 1.94 6.60
N GLY A 22 -10.78 2.46 5.44
CA GLY A 22 -10.48 3.87 5.22
C GLY A 22 -11.34 4.43 4.10
N ALA A 23 -11.79 5.68 4.22
CA ALA A 23 -12.77 6.25 3.32
C ALA A 23 -12.52 7.73 2.95
N ARG A 24 -13.27 8.20 1.96
CA ARG A 24 -13.30 9.62 1.55
C ARG A 24 -13.89 10.54 2.62
N ASP A 25 -14.53 10.02 3.65
CA ASP A 25 -14.98 10.80 4.81
C ASP A 25 -13.85 11.17 5.78
N ARG A 26 -12.61 10.85 5.44
CA ARG A 26 -11.37 11.11 6.20
C ARG A 26 -11.24 10.25 7.45
N SER A 27 -12.17 9.33 7.69
CA SER A 27 -12.17 8.46 8.87
C SER A 27 -11.60 7.08 8.55
N ILE A 28 -11.07 6.44 9.60
CA ILE A 28 -10.70 5.04 9.65
C ILE A 28 -11.65 4.38 10.64
N LYS A 29 -12.22 3.24 10.27
CA LYS A 29 -13.10 2.48 11.17
C LYS A 29 -12.57 1.08 11.39
N LEU A 30 -12.67 0.63 12.63
CA LEU A 30 -12.32 -0.72 13.06
C LEU A 30 -13.62 -1.49 13.34
N TRP A 31 -13.73 -2.67 12.76
CA TRP A 31 -14.93 -3.51 12.80
C TRP A 31 -14.58 -4.90 13.32
N ASN A 32 -15.54 -5.58 13.95
CA ASN A 32 -15.47 -7.02 14.11
C ASN A 32 -16.02 -7.72 12.86
N THR A 33 -15.84 -9.04 12.78
CA THR A 33 -16.32 -9.85 11.64
C THR A 33 -17.83 -10.03 11.59
N LEU A 34 -18.56 -9.56 12.61
CA LEU A 34 -20.02 -9.49 12.61
C LEU A 34 -20.55 -8.19 11.99
N GLY A 35 -19.67 -7.29 11.51
CA GLY A 35 -20.04 -6.03 10.89
C GLY A 35 -20.33 -4.89 11.89
N GLU A 36 -20.01 -5.06 13.16
CA GLU A 36 -20.15 -4.01 14.16
C GLU A 36 -18.94 -3.10 14.17
N CYS A 37 -19.15 -1.79 14.04
CA CYS A 37 -18.10 -0.79 14.20
C CYS A 37 -17.71 -0.67 15.68
N LYS A 38 -16.46 -1.01 15.99
CA LYS A 38 -15.92 -0.98 17.36
C LYS A 38 -15.23 0.34 17.67
N TYR A 39 -14.60 0.96 16.68
CA TYR A 39 -13.89 2.23 16.84
C TYR A 39 -13.91 3.07 15.57
N THR A 40 -13.89 4.38 15.74
CA THR A 40 -13.73 5.33 14.65
C THR A 40 -12.58 6.28 14.97
N ILE A 41 -11.59 6.32 14.09
CA ILE A 41 -10.47 7.26 14.14
C ILE A 41 -10.82 8.42 13.19
N ALA A 42 -10.94 9.61 13.75
CA ALA A 42 -11.25 10.85 13.06
C ALA A 42 -10.47 12.00 13.72
N GLU A 43 -10.84 13.24 13.44
CA GLU A 43 -10.23 14.40 14.10
C GLU A 43 -10.25 14.29 15.64
N PRO A 44 -9.23 14.85 16.35
CA PRO A 44 -8.17 15.71 15.81
C PRO A 44 -6.95 14.97 15.23
N ASP A 45 -6.74 13.69 15.57
CA ASP A 45 -5.54 12.94 15.18
C ASP A 45 -5.67 12.28 13.80
N GLY A 46 -6.89 12.21 13.25
CA GLY A 46 -7.22 11.57 11.98
C GLY A 46 -6.56 12.24 10.78
N HIS A 47 -6.80 11.65 9.60
CA HIS A 47 -6.44 12.29 8.33
C HIS A 47 -7.32 13.50 8.05
N THR A 48 -6.73 14.56 7.47
CA THR A 48 -7.45 15.78 7.08
C THR A 48 -8.02 15.72 5.67
N GLU A 49 -7.65 14.69 4.89
CA GLU A 49 -8.12 14.39 3.55
C GLU A 49 -8.48 12.90 3.43
N TRP A 50 -8.86 12.45 2.23
CA TRP A 50 -9.28 11.07 1.98
C TRP A 50 -8.26 10.05 2.48
N VAL A 51 -8.74 9.01 3.15
CA VAL A 51 -7.93 7.85 3.53
C VAL A 51 -7.92 6.88 2.36
N SER A 52 -6.82 6.84 1.63
CA SER A 52 -6.68 6.09 0.39
C SER A 52 -6.36 4.60 0.60
N CYS A 53 -5.64 4.26 1.66
CA CYS A 53 -5.22 2.91 1.93
C CYS A 53 -5.06 2.67 3.43
N VAL A 54 -5.44 1.49 3.89
CA VAL A 54 -5.26 1.03 5.27
C VAL A 54 -4.74 -0.40 5.27
N ARG A 55 -3.82 -0.72 6.20
CA ARG A 55 -3.27 -2.07 6.38
C ARG A 55 -3.03 -2.35 7.85
N PHE A 56 -3.16 -3.62 8.23
CA PHE A 56 -2.66 -4.11 9.51
C PHE A 56 -1.20 -4.52 9.38
N SER A 57 -0.44 -4.39 10.48
CA SER A 57 0.82 -5.11 10.58
C SER A 57 0.57 -6.62 10.72
N PRO A 58 1.40 -7.47 10.09
CA PRO A 58 1.21 -8.93 10.14
C PRO A 58 1.74 -9.56 11.44
N VAL A 59 1.97 -8.76 12.48
CA VAL A 59 2.52 -9.21 13.77
C VAL A 59 1.44 -9.20 14.86
N THR A 60 1.57 -10.12 15.83
CA THR A 60 0.64 -10.26 16.95
C THR A 60 1.09 -9.50 18.20
N VAL A 61 2.39 -9.18 18.28
CA VAL A 61 2.97 -8.42 19.42
C VAL A 61 3.00 -6.94 19.03
N ASN A 62 2.33 -6.11 19.82
CA ASN A 62 2.17 -4.67 19.56
C ASN A 62 1.71 -4.34 18.13
N PRO A 63 0.60 -4.95 17.66
CA PRO A 63 0.14 -4.75 16.29
C PRO A 63 -0.27 -3.29 16.06
N VAL A 64 -0.08 -2.84 14.83
CA VAL A 64 -0.43 -1.49 14.40
C VAL A 64 -1.34 -1.52 13.18
N ILE A 65 -2.08 -0.43 12.98
CA ILE A 65 -2.71 -0.08 11.70
C ILE A 65 -1.84 0.99 11.05
N VAL A 66 -1.62 0.87 9.76
CA VAL A 66 -0.94 1.88 8.96
C VAL A 66 -1.94 2.42 7.94
N SER A 67 -2.03 3.74 7.82
CA SER A 67 -2.94 4.40 6.89
C SER A 67 -2.21 5.42 6.04
N ALA A 68 -2.65 5.56 4.80
CA ALA A 68 -2.18 6.57 3.86
C ALA A 68 -3.31 7.51 3.50
N GLY A 69 -3.00 8.79 3.33
CA GLY A 69 -4.01 9.80 3.01
C GLY A 69 -3.60 10.78 1.91
N TRP A 70 -4.61 11.44 1.37
CA TRP A 70 -4.42 12.51 0.39
C TRP A 70 -3.88 13.81 1.04
N ASP A 71 -3.82 13.85 2.37
CA ASP A 71 -3.12 14.87 3.15
C ASP A 71 -1.59 14.73 3.12
N LYS A 72 -1.05 13.81 2.28
CA LYS A 72 0.37 13.51 2.07
C LYS A 72 1.04 12.79 3.26
N LEU A 73 0.25 12.32 4.21
CA LEU A 73 0.75 11.67 5.41
C LEU A 73 0.52 10.15 5.34
N VAL A 74 1.44 9.44 5.95
CA VAL A 74 1.24 8.07 6.41
C VAL A 74 1.15 8.13 7.93
N LYS A 75 0.15 7.49 8.51
CA LYS A 75 -0.06 7.49 9.96
C LYS A 75 0.00 6.06 10.48
N VAL A 76 0.61 5.90 11.65
CA VAL A 76 0.73 4.62 12.35
C VAL A 76 -0.09 4.70 13.64
N TRP A 77 -0.98 3.73 13.82
CA TRP A 77 -1.92 3.68 14.94
C TRP A 77 -1.68 2.43 15.77
N ASN A 78 -1.67 2.56 17.07
CA ASN A 78 -1.65 1.41 17.96
C ASN A 78 -3.01 0.70 17.91
N LEU A 79 -3.01 -0.60 17.59
CA LEU A 79 -4.26 -1.36 17.44
C LEU A 79 -5.02 -1.53 18.78
N ALA A 80 -4.30 -1.63 19.90
CA ALA A 80 -4.93 -1.90 21.20
C ALA A 80 -5.83 -0.75 21.70
N ASN A 81 -5.51 0.50 21.33
CA ASN A 81 -6.23 1.67 21.82
C ASN A 81 -6.59 2.69 20.73
N CYS A 82 -6.27 2.37 19.48
CA CYS A 82 -6.49 3.22 18.30
C CYS A 82 -5.87 4.63 18.39
N LYS A 83 -4.86 4.82 19.24
CA LYS A 83 -4.16 6.09 19.37
C LYS A 83 -3.06 6.23 18.33
N LEU A 84 -2.87 7.46 17.87
CA LEU A 84 -1.78 7.82 16.97
C LEU A 84 -0.42 7.53 17.63
N ARG A 85 0.41 6.74 16.93
CA ARG A 85 1.78 6.40 17.34
C ARG A 85 2.81 7.26 16.62
N ALA A 86 2.62 7.47 15.30
CA ALA A 86 3.54 8.26 14.48
C ALA A 86 2.83 8.90 13.29
N ASN A 87 3.27 10.11 12.92
CA ASN A 87 3.01 10.77 11.66
C ASN A 87 4.27 10.68 10.80
N LEU A 88 4.20 10.00 9.68
CA LEU A 88 5.29 9.81 8.76
C LEU A 88 5.13 10.82 7.62
N ALA A 89 5.81 11.95 7.74
CA ALA A 89 5.77 13.03 6.77
C ALA A 89 6.98 12.99 5.84
N GLY A 90 6.79 13.29 4.57
CA GLY A 90 7.87 13.34 3.57
C GLY A 90 7.39 13.37 2.13
N HIS A 91 6.21 12.84 1.83
CA HIS A 91 5.63 12.88 0.49
C HIS A 91 5.28 14.31 0.05
N ALA A 92 5.63 14.63 -1.20
CA ALA A 92 5.30 15.92 -1.80
C ALA A 92 3.88 15.98 -2.40
N GLY A 93 3.28 14.82 -2.67
CA GLY A 93 1.93 14.65 -3.21
C GLY A 93 1.07 13.72 -2.37
N TYR A 94 -0.21 13.56 -2.76
CA TYR A 94 -1.10 12.63 -2.08
C TYR A 94 -0.57 11.20 -2.14
N VAL A 95 -0.78 10.44 -1.06
CA VAL A 95 -0.36 9.05 -0.95
C VAL A 95 -1.54 8.14 -1.34
N ASN A 96 -1.33 7.23 -2.29
CA ASN A 96 -2.35 6.32 -2.77
C ASN A 96 -2.34 4.99 -2.05
N THR A 97 -1.17 4.54 -1.62
CA THR A 97 -0.96 3.17 -1.18
C THR A 97 0.04 3.10 -0.04
N VAL A 98 -0.18 2.17 0.85
CA VAL A 98 0.72 1.78 1.93
C VAL A 98 0.72 0.27 2.06
N THR A 99 1.85 -0.31 2.38
CA THR A 99 1.99 -1.75 2.64
C THR A 99 2.97 -1.97 3.79
N VAL A 100 2.83 -3.10 4.49
CA VAL A 100 3.70 -3.48 5.60
C VAL A 100 4.47 -4.73 5.22
N SER A 101 5.76 -4.78 5.57
CA SER A 101 6.61 -5.95 5.29
C SER A 101 6.12 -7.20 6.02
N PRO A 102 6.39 -8.42 5.51
CA PRO A 102 5.93 -9.66 6.12
C PRO A 102 6.37 -9.87 7.56
N ASP A 103 7.51 -9.31 7.96
CA ASP A 103 8.03 -9.33 9.34
C ASP A 103 7.48 -8.22 10.23
N GLY A 104 6.73 -7.26 9.66
CA GLY A 104 6.15 -6.13 10.36
C GLY A 104 7.11 -5.01 10.77
N SER A 105 8.37 -5.07 10.36
CA SER A 105 9.38 -4.07 10.71
C SER A 105 9.32 -2.80 9.85
N LEU A 106 8.93 -2.95 8.58
CA LEU A 106 8.93 -1.89 7.59
C LEU A 106 7.53 -1.55 7.09
N CYS A 107 7.37 -0.32 6.68
CA CYS A 107 6.25 0.13 5.87
C CYS A 107 6.79 0.79 4.59
N ALA A 108 6.08 0.59 3.49
CA ALA A 108 6.33 1.31 2.24
C ALA A 108 5.10 2.10 1.84
N SER A 109 5.30 3.31 1.33
CA SER A 109 4.23 4.21 0.87
C SER A 109 4.58 4.85 -0.47
N GLY A 110 3.56 5.17 -1.27
CA GLY A 110 3.74 5.77 -2.58
C GLY A 110 2.48 6.46 -3.10
N GLY A 111 2.65 7.37 -4.02
CA GLY A 111 1.53 8.13 -4.58
C GLY A 111 1.90 9.08 -5.72
N LYS A 112 1.35 10.28 -5.69
CA LYS A 112 1.42 11.28 -6.77
C LYS A 112 2.83 11.76 -7.08
N ASP A 113 3.70 11.81 -6.07
CA ASP A 113 5.08 12.26 -6.25
C ASP A 113 6.00 11.23 -6.95
N GLY A 114 5.48 10.02 -7.20
CA GLY A 114 6.23 8.98 -7.90
C GLY A 114 7.33 8.33 -7.08
N VAL A 115 7.38 8.58 -5.77
CA VAL A 115 8.43 8.09 -4.89
C VAL A 115 7.89 7.01 -3.96
N ALA A 116 8.55 5.86 -3.91
CA ALA A 116 8.29 4.85 -2.87
C ALA A 116 9.17 5.14 -1.67
N MET A 117 8.57 5.47 -0.53
CA MET A 117 9.28 5.75 0.72
C MET A 117 9.22 4.55 1.65
N LEU A 118 10.37 4.17 2.18
CA LEU A 118 10.53 3.10 3.17
C LEU A 118 10.66 3.71 4.56
N TRP A 119 9.91 3.16 5.51
CA TRP A 119 9.81 3.64 6.88
C TRP A 119 10.08 2.51 7.87
N ASP A 120 10.84 2.80 8.90
CA ASP A 120 10.96 1.96 10.09
C ASP A 120 9.73 2.17 10.97
N LEU A 121 8.95 1.12 11.21
CA LEU A 121 7.72 1.21 12.01
C LEU A 121 7.98 1.31 13.52
N ALA A 122 9.13 0.81 14.01
CA ALA A 122 9.48 0.92 15.41
C ALA A 122 9.91 2.35 15.77
N GLU A 123 10.78 2.93 14.95
CA GLU A 123 11.36 4.27 15.13
C GLU A 123 10.47 5.40 14.60
N GLY A 124 9.53 5.10 13.68
CA GLY A 124 8.72 6.10 13.00
C GLY A 124 9.55 7.02 12.10
N LYS A 125 10.61 6.51 11.49
CA LYS A 125 11.56 7.29 10.68
C LYS A 125 11.62 6.79 9.25
N ARG A 126 11.86 7.73 8.32
CA ARG A 126 12.17 7.39 6.94
C ARG A 126 13.58 6.80 6.85
N LEU A 127 13.68 5.62 6.22
CA LEU A 127 14.95 4.96 5.98
C LEU A 127 15.58 5.45 4.67
N TYR A 128 14.85 5.33 3.57
CA TYR A 128 15.27 5.79 2.25
C TYR A 128 14.07 5.88 1.31
N SER A 129 14.34 6.29 0.08
CA SER A 129 13.33 6.43 -0.98
C SER A 129 13.82 5.77 -2.26
N LEU A 130 12.88 5.20 -3.02
CA LEU A 130 13.10 4.60 -4.33
C LEU A 130 12.31 5.38 -5.37
N ASP A 131 12.96 5.68 -6.50
CA ASP A 131 12.35 6.44 -7.58
C ASP A 131 11.43 5.55 -8.43
N GLY A 132 10.13 5.77 -8.33
CA GLY A 132 9.13 5.14 -9.18
C GLY A 132 9.09 5.70 -10.59
N GLY A 133 9.55 6.93 -10.78
CA GLY A 133 9.55 7.63 -12.07
C GLY A 133 8.20 8.21 -12.48
N ASP A 134 7.10 7.72 -11.93
CA ASP A 134 5.74 8.16 -12.23
C ASP A 134 4.80 7.84 -11.05
N VAL A 135 3.56 8.33 -11.10
CA VAL A 135 2.55 8.11 -10.07
C VAL A 135 2.47 6.63 -9.67
N ILE A 136 2.58 6.37 -8.36
CA ILE A 136 2.45 5.03 -7.80
C ILE A 136 1.00 4.80 -7.39
N HIS A 137 0.40 3.72 -7.91
CA HIS A 137 -0.97 3.31 -7.63
C HIS A 137 -1.08 2.24 -6.54
N SER A 138 -0.13 1.31 -6.53
CA SER A 138 -0.11 0.19 -5.59
C SER A 138 1.32 -0.22 -5.26
N LEU A 139 1.53 -0.68 -4.03
CA LEU A 139 2.79 -1.25 -3.54
C LEU A 139 2.50 -2.60 -2.87
N CYS A 140 3.41 -3.55 -3.02
CA CYS A 140 3.39 -4.79 -2.24
C CYS A 140 4.79 -5.32 -1.99
N PHE A 141 5.03 -5.88 -0.80
CA PHE A 141 6.24 -6.64 -0.51
C PHE A 141 6.10 -8.08 -1.05
N SER A 142 7.20 -8.65 -1.52
CA SER A 142 7.25 -10.08 -1.79
C SER A 142 7.18 -10.87 -0.48
N PRO A 143 6.46 -12.01 -0.44
CA PRO A 143 6.33 -12.80 0.78
C PRO A 143 7.60 -13.60 1.15
N ASN A 144 8.49 -13.87 0.19
CA ASN A 144 9.65 -14.76 0.36
C ASN A 144 10.99 -14.16 -0.08
N ARG A 145 10.99 -12.95 -0.65
CA ARG A 145 12.18 -12.22 -1.07
C ARG A 145 12.17 -10.82 -0.48
N TYR A 146 13.33 -10.23 -0.30
CA TYR A 146 13.45 -8.87 0.22
C TYR A 146 13.20 -7.83 -0.89
N TRP A 147 12.05 -7.97 -1.54
CA TRP A 147 11.63 -7.15 -2.68
C TRP A 147 10.41 -6.30 -2.39
N LEU A 148 10.40 -5.10 -2.98
CA LEU A 148 9.25 -4.21 -3.06
C LEU A 148 8.83 -4.07 -4.51
N CYS A 149 7.54 -4.25 -4.79
CA CYS A 149 6.95 -4.02 -6.11
C CYS A 149 6.04 -2.81 -6.10
N ALA A 150 6.10 -2.00 -7.16
CA ALA A 150 5.25 -0.84 -7.36
C ALA A 150 4.55 -0.90 -8.72
N ALA A 151 3.23 -0.74 -8.73
CA ALA A 151 2.47 -0.42 -9.92
C ALA A 151 2.54 1.09 -10.14
N THR A 152 3.25 1.52 -11.18
CA THR A 152 3.33 2.93 -11.57
C THR A 152 2.47 3.20 -12.81
N GLN A 153 2.28 4.47 -13.14
CA GLN A 153 1.57 4.89 -14.34
C GLN A 153 2.22 4.37 -15.64
N SER A 154 3.52 4.07 -15.62
CA SER A 154 4.29 3.69 -16.81
C SER A 154 4.69 2.23 -16.86
N CYS A 155 4.86 1.56 -15.73
CA CYS A 155 5.31 0.16 -15.64
C CYS A 155 5.08 -0.42 -14.25
N VAL A 156 5.40 -1.70 -14.07
CA VAL A 156 5.56 -2.29 -12.73
C VAL A 156 7.05 -2.42 -12.45
N LYS A 157 7.50 -1.82 -11.35
CA LYS A 157 8.90 -1.89 -10.89
C LYS A 157 9.05 -2.87 -9.75
N ILE A 158 10.17 -3.57 -9.73
CA ILE A 158 10.58 -4.47 -8.65
C ILE A 158 11.97 -4.03 -8.17
N TRP A 159 12.10 -3.72 -6.89
CA TRP A 159 13.38 -3.38 -6.27
C TRP A 159 13.79 -4.42 -5.25
N ASP A 160 15.08 -4.69 -5.21
CA ASP A 160 15.74 -5.36 -4.10
C ASP A 160 16.03 -4.34 -3.00
N LEU A 161 15.55 -4.60 -1.78
CA LEU A 161 15.63 -3.65 -0.67
C LEU A 161 16.98 -3.68 0.05
N GLU A 162 17.77 -4.74 -0.13
CA GLU A 162 19.10 -4.82 0.45
C GLU A 162 20.09 -3.95 -0.36
N SER A 163 20.14 -4.17 -1.66
CA SER A 163 20.97 -3.38 -2.57
C SER A 163 20.38 -2.03 -2.91
N LYS A 164 19.07 -1.82 -2.68
CA LYS A 164 18.24 -0.68 -3.13
C LYS A 164 18.23 -0.53 -4.66
N GLY A 165 18.59 -1.60 -5.36
CA GLY A 165 18.68 -1.65 -6.81
C GLY A 165 17.37 -2.06 -7.47
N LEU A 166 17.19 -1.61 -8.70
CA LEU A 166 16.09 -2.08 -9.55
C LEU A 166 16.42 -3.50 -10.03
N VAL A 167 15.52 -4.45 -9.75
CA VAL A 167 15.61 -5.84 -10.20
C VAL A 167 15.05 -5.96 -11.61
N GLU A 168 13.83 -5.41 -11.82
CA GLU A 168 13.12 -5.57 -13.07
C GLU A 168 12.09 -4.45 -13.28
N GLU A 169 11.82 -4.12 -14.55
CA GLU A 169 10.68 -3.31 -14.99
C GLU A 169 9.79 -4.16 -15.89
N LEU A 170 8.59 -4.45 -15.44
CA LEU A 170 7.61 -5.19 -16.21
C LEU A 170 6.80 -4.22 -17.07
N ARG A 171 6.98 -4.33 -18.38
CA ARG A 171 6.27 -3.54 -19.40
C ARG A 171 5.56 -4.50 -20.35
N PRO A 172 4.24 -4.68 -20.20
CA PRO A 172 3.50 -5.51 -21.15
C PRO A 172 3.53 -4.86 -22.52
N GLU A 173 3.59 -5.69 -23.57
CA GLU A 173 3.37 -5.23 -24.93
C GLU A 173 1.87 -4.95 -25.10
N PHE A 174 1.56 -3.76 -25.61
CA PHE A 174 0.21 -3.39 -25.99
C PHE A 174 0.13 -3.33 -27.52
N GLU A 175 -0.92 -3.89 -28.11
CA GLU A 175 -1.23 -3.61 -29.50
C GLU A 175 -1.40 -2.09 -29.67
N GLU A 176 -0.90 -1.53 -30.77
CA GLU A 176 -0.95 -0.09 -31.05
C GLU A 176 -2.40 0.41 -30.97
N VAL A 177 -2.77 0.91 -29.81
CA VAL A 177 -4.01 1.67 -29.63
C VAL A 177 -3.78 3.03 -30.27
N GLY A 178 -4.64 3.42 -31.20
CA GLY A 178 -4.48 4.62 -32.01
C GLY A 178 -3.99 5.83 -31.22
N LYS A 179 -3.16 6.66 -31.83
CA LYS A 179 -2.32 7.76 -31.32
C LYS A 179 -2.90 8.76 -30.28
N LYS A 180 -4.07 8.52 -29.70
CA LYS A 180 -4.76 9.44 -28.79
C LYS A 180 -5.16 8.86 -27.43
N SER A 181 -4.96 7.57 -27.16
CA SER A 181 -5.31 6.97 -25.88
C SER A 181 -4.06 6.71 -25.02
N GLN A 182 -4.15 7.00 -23.74
CA GLN A 182 -3.13 6.65 -22.77
C GLN A 182 -3.02 5.12 -22.70
N PRO A 183 -1.79 4.53 -22.72
CA PRO A 183 -1.63 3.09 -22.59
C PRO A 183 -2.17 2.60 -21.26
N PRO A 184 -2.70 1.36 -21.20
CA PRO A 184 -3.13 0.76 -19.95
C PRO A 184 -2.01 0.69 -18.93
N TYR A 185 -2.35 0.85 -17.64
CA TYR A 185 -1.40 0.77 -16.53
C TYR A 185 -1.93 -0.08 -15.39
N ALA A 186 -1.02 -0.61 -14.58
CA ALA A 186 -1.37 -1.41 -13.41
C ALA A 186 -1.91 -0.54 -12.28
N VAL A 187 -3.00 -0.97 -11.64
CA VAL A 187 -3.64 -0.28 -10.51
C VAL A 187 -3.58 -1.07 -9.20
N CYS A 188 -3.33 -2.37 -9.28
CA CYS A 188 -3.21 -3.22 -8.11
C CYS A 188 -2.20 -4.35 -8.33
N LEU A 189 -1.62 -4.82 -7.24
CA LEU A 189 -0.61 -5.87 -7.21
C LEU A 189 -0.96 -6.89 -6.13
N ALA A 190 -0.70 -8.17 -6.40
CA ALA A 190 -0.77 -9.23 -5.40
C ALA A 190 0.23 -10.35 -5.72
N TRP A 191 0.92 -10.86 -4.71
CA TRP A 191 1.75 -12.05 -4.82
C TRP A 191 0.98 -13.32 -4.52
N SER A 192 1.36 -14.43 -5.15
CA SER A 192 1.00 -15.75 -4.66
C SER A 192 1.63 -15.98 -3.27
N ALA A 193 1.03 -16.85 -2.46
CA ALA A 193 1.49 -17.09 -1.09
C ALA A 193 2.94 -17.61 -1.02
N ASP A 194 3.36 -18.38 -2.04
CA ASP A 194 4.71 -18.92 -2.18
C ASP A 194 5.71 -17.94 -2.82
N GLY A 195 5.23 -16.77 -3.27
CA GLY A 195 6.06 -15.74 -3.92
C GLY A 195 6.60 -16.13 -5.30
N SER A 196 6.02 -17.15 -5.95
CA SER A 196 6.45 -17.58 -7.29
C SER A 196 5.79 -16.78 -8.41
N VAL A 197 4.65 -16.14 -8.14
CA VAL A 197 3.85 -15.43 -9.15
C VAL A 197 3.40 -14.06 -8.62
N LEU A 198 3.58 -13.03 -9.45
CA LEU A 198 3.01 -11.71 -9.24
C LEU A 198 1.82 -11.50 -10.16
N TYR A 199 0.69 -11.13 -9.61
CA TYR A 199 -0.53 -10.75 -10.33
C TYR A 199 -0.66 -9.23 -10.37
N THR A 200 -0.99 -8.68 -11.54
CA THR A 200 -1.12 -7.24 -11.75
C THR A 200 -2.42 -6.94 -12.47
N GLY A 201 -3.31 -6.16 -11.84
CA GLY A 201 -4.58 -5.73 -12.44
C GLY A 201 -4.41 -4.41 -13.17
N TYR A 202 -4.88 -4.36 -14.42
CA TYR A 202 -4.69 -3.23 -15.34
C TYR A 202 -6.00 -2.50 -15.65
N THR A 203 -5.88 -1.24 -16.10
CA THR A 203 -7.02 -0.38 -16.50
C THR A 203 -7.72 -0.83 -17.76
N ASP A 204 -7.16 -1.79 -18.51
CA ASP A 204 -7.81 -2.44 -19.67
C ASP A 204 -8.74 -3.61 -19.31
N GLY A 205 -8.93 -3.85 -18.00
CA GLY A 205 -9.76 -4.93 -17.48
C GLY A 205 -9.06 -6.29 -17.43
N LEU A 206 -7.75 -6.34 -17.72
CA LEU A 206 -6.98 -7.58 -17.71
C LEU A 206 -6.18 -7.74 -16.43
N VAL A 207 -6.02 -8.99 -16.01
CA VAL A 207 -5.05 -9.40 -14.99
C VAL A 207 -3.87 -10.06 -15.72
N ARG A 208 -2.67 -9.49 -15.54
CA ARG A 208 -1.44 -10.06 -16.09
C ARG A 208 -0.72 -10.85 -15.01
N VAL A 209 -0.09 -11.95 -15.43
CA VAL A 209 0.54 -12.92 -14.53
C VAL A 209 2.02 -13.00 -14.89
N TRP A 210 2.87 -12.79 -13.87
CA TRP A 210 4.32 -12.76 -14.02
C TRP A 210 4.94 -13.82 -13.15
N GLN A 211 5.62 -14.77 -13.76
CA GLN A 211 6.31 -15.83 -13.04
C GLN A 211 7.74 -15.42 -12.72
N VAL A 212 8.15 -15.58 -11.46
CA VAL A 212 9.54 -15.38 -11.06
C VAL A 212 10.37 -16.55 -11.59
N GLY A 213 11.30 -16.24 -12.51
CA GLY A 213 12.25 -17.22 -13.03
C GLY A 213 13.11 -17.79 -11.90
N ARG A 214 13.44 -19.08 -11.97
CA ARG A 214 14.51 -19.63 -11.15
C ARG A 214 15.83 -18.99 -11.65
N ALA A 215 16.60 -18.41 -10.73
CA ALA A 215 17.99 -18.07 -11.06
C ALA A 215 18.67 -19.34 -11.59
N ALA A 216 19.22 -19.28 -12.80
CA ALA A 216 19.99 -20.36 -13.38
C ALA A 216 21.27 -20.60 -12.57
#